data_0b2424935e0ac8e38791ef6017746d2d
#
_entry.id   0b2424935e0ac8e38791ef6017746d2d
#
_cell.length_a   1.000
_cell.length_b   1.000
_cell.length_c   1.000
_cell.angle_alpha   90.00
_cell.angle_beta   90.00
_cell.angle_gamma   90.00
#
_symmetry.space_group_name_H-M   'P 1'
#
loop_
_entity.id
_entity.type
_entity.pdbx_description
1 polymer ?
#
loop_
_entity_poly.entity_id
_entity_poly.type
_entity_poly.pdbx_seq_one_letter_code
_entity_poly.pdbx_strand_id
1 'polypeptide(L)'
;INMAIKTTLNYSPNFNPKKRNSKQIKCLIFHYTGMKKESEAINRLTNIQSEVSSHYLIKNSGEIITLVPDLYIAWHAGKSSWKSYKSLNKNSIGIEITNPGHEFGYKKFSKKQISSLSKLSKFLIKKYKINLKNVLGHSDVAPERKKDPGEKFPWKYLSQSKVGLWHTLKRQEMIKYRNFKIEQMEKNFFFNNLFKIGYSKKNLKNLNKNSYLRDVTKAFQRRFRQELVDGKIDRECLLISTNLLKRYN
;
A
#
# COMPACT_ATOMS: atom_id res chain seq x y z
N ILE A 1 3.73 25.92 -12.71
CA ILE A 1 4.46 26.24 -11.46
C ILE A 1 4.81 24.90 -10.82
N ASN A 2 6.11 24.54 -10.80
CA ASN A 2 6.60 23.37 -10.06
C ASN A 2 6.62 23.74 -8.58
N MET A 3 5.56 23.39 -7.84
CA MET A 3 5.58 23.56 -6.38
C MET A 3 6.54 22.53 -5.80
N ALA A 4 7.69 22.99 -5.29
CA ALA A 4 8.60 22.17 -4.52
C ALA A 4 7.90 21.66 -3.26
N ILE A 5 8.09 20.39 -2.93
CA ILE A 5 7.60 19.81 -1.67
C ILE A 5 8.57 20.19 -0.56
N LYS A 6 8.08 20.95 0.42
CA LYS A 6 8.87 21.29 1.61
C LYS A 6 8.99 20.04 2.49
N THR A 7 10.22 19.67 2.81
CA THR A 7 10.53 18.55 3.71
C THR A 7 11.60 18.95 4.71
N THR A 8 11.56 18.34 5.88
CA THR A 8 12.65 18.39 6.87
C THR A 8 13.58 17.20 6.62
N LEU A 9 14.86 17.35 6.82
CA LEU A 9 15.85 16.29 6.63
C LEU A 9 16.17 15.61 7.96
N ASN A 10 16.06 14.28 8.01
CA ASN A 10 16.50 13.45 9.13
C ASN A 10 16.92 12.08 8.57
N TYR A 11 18.14 11.99 8.09
CA TYR A 11 18.59 10.84 7.30
C TYR A 11 18.73 9.56 8.11
N SER A 12 18.21 8.47 7.53
CA SER A 12 18.41 7.10 8.00
C SER A 12 19.71 6.53 7.44
N PRO A 13 20.48 5.76 8.22
CA PRO A 13 21.63 5.00 7.71
C PRO A 13 21.21 3.70 6.98
N ASN A 14 19.94 3.28 7.09
CA ASN A 14 19.44 1.98 6.64
C ASN A 14 19.01 2.03 5.17
N PHE A 15 19.97 2.06 4.25
CA PHE A 15 19.71 2.05 2.81
C PHE A 15 20.86 1.38 2.04
N ASN A 16 20.58 0.95 0.82
CA ASN A 16 21.64 0.48 -0.06
C ASN A 16 22.38 1.69 -0.65
N PRO A 17 23.71 1.80 -0.47
CA PRO A 17 24.50 2.95 -0.89
C PRO A 17 24.62 3.08 -2.43
N LYS A 18 24.36 2.03 -3.19
CA LYS A 18 24.35 2.07 -4.64
C LYS A 18 23.11 2.79 -5.15
N LYS A 19 23.28 3.90 -5.84
CA LYS A 19 22.18 4.63 -6.49
C LYS A 19 21.51 3.77 -7.57
N ARG A 20 20.19 3.80 -7.60
CA ARG A 20 19.40 3.23 -8.68
C ARG A 20 19.10 4.28 -9.76
N ASN A 21 18.85 3.83 -10.98
CA ASN A 21 18.35 4.70 -12.03
C ASN A 21 16.91 5.13 -11.71
N SER A 22 16.57 6.39 -11.98
CA SER A 22 15.22 6.93 -11.78
C SER A 22 14.13 6.13 -12.52
N LYS A 23 14.47 5.58 -13.70
CA LYS A 23 13.58 4.70 -14.48
C LYS A 23 13.24 3.39 -13.77
N GLN A 24 14.00 3.00 -12.74
CA GLN A 24 13.70 1.80 -11.93
C GLN A 24 12.61 2.06 -10.88
N ILE A 25 12.29 3.32 -10.56
CA ILE A 25 11.22 3.69 -9.63
C ILE A 25 9.88 3.53 -10.36
N LYS A 26 9.16 2.46 -10.03
CA LYS A 26 7.91 2.06 -10.69
C LYS A 26 6.70 2.03 -9.77
N CYS A 27 6.94 1.98 -8.45
CA CYS A 27 5.90 1.83 -7.44
C CYS A 27 6.02 2.88 -6.35
N LEU A 28 4.88 3.21 -5.75
CA LEU A 28 4.77 3.98 -4.51
C LEU A 28 4.07 3.08 -3.49
N ILE A 29 4.67 2.90 -2.31
CA ILE A 29 4.13 2.01 -1.27
C ILE A 29 3.86 2.79 0.01
N PHE A 30 2.63 2.69 0.49
CA PHE A 30 2.20 3.35 1.72
C PHE A 30 2.24 2.37 2.90
N HIS A 31 2.73 2.91 4.03
CA HIS A 31 2.87 2.22 5.29
C HIS A 31 2.24 3.04 6.42
N TYR A 32 1.97 2.40 7.54
CA TYR A 32 1.88 3.08 8.82
C TYR A 32 3.03 2.63 9.72
N THR A 33 3.47 3.51 10.62
CA THR A 33 4.61 3.22 11.50
C THR A 33 4.39 2.08 12.50
N GLY A 34 3.14 1.83 12.92
CA GLY A 34 2.80 0.74 13.85
C GLY A 34 3.45 0.89 15.22
N MET A 35 3.60 2.12 15.71
CA MET A 35 4.23 2.43 17.01
C MET A 35 3.36 3.41 17.80
N LYS A 36 3.38 3.28 19.14
CA LYS A 36 2.57 4.12 20.03
C LYS A 36 2.93 5.60 19.93
N LYS A 37 4.22 5.91 19.90
CA LYS A 37 4.75 7.29 19.86
C LYS A 37 5.42 7.58 18.52
N GLU A 38 5.23 8.80 18.04
CA GLU A 38 5.88 9.29 16.82
C GLU A 38 7.41 9.33 16.95
N SER A 39 7.91 9.68 18.13
CA SER A 39 9.35 9.66 18.43
C SER A 39 9.97 8.27 18.35
N GLU A 40 9.26 7.24 18.79
CA GLU A 40 9.68 5.84 18.67
C GLU A 40 9.78 5.43 17.20
N ALA A 41 8.80 5.86 16.38
CA ALA A 41 8.81 5.58 14.94
C ALA A 41 9.99 6.26 14.24
N ILE A 42 10.27 7.52 14.55
CA ILE A 42 11.42 8.25 14.02
C ILE A 42 12.72 7.54 14.42
N ASN A 43 12.88 7.24 15.70
CA ASN A 43 14.07 6.54 16.21
C ASN A 43 14.26 5.19 15.48
N ARG A 44 13.22 4.38 15.34
CA ARG A 44 13.30 3.09 14.64
C ARG A 44 13.74 3.24 13.19
N LEU A 45 13.23 4.25 12.48
CA LEU A 45 13.55 4.47 11.06
C LEU A 45 14.94 5.07 10.83
N THR A 46 15.57 5.63 11.88
CA THR A 46 16.90 6.27 11.82
C THR A 46 17.98 5.54 12.60
N ASN A 47 17.64 4.53 13.41
CA ASN A 47 18.62 3.72 14.13
C ASN A 47 19.17 2.62 13.23
N ILE A 48 20.50 2.54 13.12
CA ILE A 48 21.19 1.56 12.27
C ILE A 48 20.86 0.10 12.66
N GLN A 49 20.67 -0.17 13.94
CA GLN A 49 20.39 -1.53 14.44
C GLN A 49 18.98 -2.02 14.08
N SER A 50 18.08 -1.14 13.65
CA SER A 50 16.72 -1.53 13.31
C SER A 50 16.61 -2.17 11.94
N GLU A 51 17.58 -1.97 11.06
CA GLU A 51 17.64 -2.49 9.68
C GLU A 51 16.35 -2.20 8.87
N VAL A 52 15.66 -1.12 9.19
CA VAL A 52 14.47 -0.65 8.47
C VAL A 52 14.56 0.85 8.22
N SER A 53 13.95 1.29 7.13
CA SER A 53 13.84 2.71 6.78
C SER A 53 12.67 2.93 5.83
N SER A 54 12.41 4.17 5.48
CA SER A 54 11.58 4.55 4.33
C SER A 54 12.18 5.79 3.67
N HIS A 55 11.66 6.17 2.50
CA HIS A 55 12.13 7.40 1.86
C HIS A 55 11.56 8.63 2.56
N TYR A 56 10.30 8.55 2.97
CA TYR A 56 9.60 9.64 3.64
C TYR A 56 8.83 9.15 4.85
N LEU A 57 8.72 10.02 5.86
CA LEU A 57 7.82 9.88 6.98
C LEU A 57 6.90 11.10 7.04
N ILE A 58 5.60 10.88 7.18
CA ILE A 58 4.61 11.94 7.42
C ILE A 58 4.18 11.88 8.89
N LYS A 59 4.50 12.95 9.62
CA LYS A 59 4.18 13.12 11.04
C LYS A 59 2.69 13.36 11.28
N ASN A 60 2.25 13.27 12.53
CA ASN A 60 0.88 13.60 12.93
C ASN A 60 0.49 15.05 12.57
N SER A 61 1.44 15.97 12.60
CA SER A 61 1.28 17.37 12.18
C SER A 61 1.06 17.55 10.70
N GLY A 62 1.38 16.52 9.88
CA GLY A 62 1.46 16.61 8.43
C GLY A 62 2.83 17.05 7.90
N GLU A 63 3.80 17.30 8.77
CA GLU A 63 5.19 17.55 8.36
C GLU A 63 5.75 16.32 7.65
N ILE A 64 6.51 16.56 6.57
CA ILE A 64 7.14 15.52 5.77
C ILE A 64 8.64 15.50 6.10
N ILE A 65 9.12 14.36 6.58
CA ILE A 65 10.55 14.12 6.80
C ILE A 65 11.10 13.29 5.65
N THR A 66 12.21 13.71 5.07
CA THR A 66 13.02 12.90 4.15
C THR A 66 14.02 12.09 4.97
N LEU A 67 13.93 10.76 4.88
CA LEU A 67 14.80 9.81 5.59
C LEU A 67 15.85 9.21 4.66
N VAL A 68 15.47 8.85 3.43
CA VAL A 68 16.38 8.31 2.41
C VAL A 68 16.10 9.02 1.10
N PRO A 69 17.12 9.58 0.42
CA PRO A 69 16.91 10.22 -0.88
C PRO A 69 16.40 9.23 -1.93
N ASP A 70 15.50 9.69 -2.81
CA ASP A 70 14.74 8.86 -3.77
C ASP A 70 15.56 7.86 -4.58
N LEU A 71 16.80 8.22 -4.96
CA LEU A 71 17.65 7.38 -5.80
C LEU A 71 18.40 6.30 -5.02
N TYR A 72 18.35 6.30 -3.70
CA TYR A 72 18.84 5.21 -2.89
C TYR A 72 17.71 4.23 -2.55
N ILE A 73 18.06 3.02 -2.14
CA ILE A 73 17.09 1.95 -1.88
C ILE A 73 16.86 1.88 -0.38
N ALA A 74 15.76 2.46 0.09
CA ALA A 74 15.31 2.32 1.47
C ALA A 74 14.77 0.91 1.75
N TRP A 75 14.87 0.45 3.01
CA TRP A 75 14.47 -0.90 3.43
C TRP A 75 13.07 -0.89 4.08
N HIS A 76 12.02 -0.79 3.26
CA HIS A 76 10.63 -0.64 3.74
C HIS A 76 9.68 -1.79 3.35
N ALA A 77 9.90 -2.46 2.23
CA ALA A 77 8.96 -3.45 1.70
C ALA A 77 9.35 -4.91 2.01
N GLY A 78 10.63 -5.18 2.30
CA GLY A 78 11.15 -6.51 2.60
C GLY A 78 10.80 -7.55 1.52
N LYS A 79 10.49 -8.79 1.93
CA LYS A 79 9.99 -9.84 1.04
C LYS A 79 8.61 -9.42 0.52
N SER A 80 8.54 -9.05 -0.74
CA SER A 80 7.35 -8.46 -1.36
C SER A 80 7.31 -8.75 -2.86
N SER A 81 6.11 -8.74 -3.44
CA SER A 81 5.93 -8.93 -4.87
C SER A 81 4.66 -8.26 -5.39
N TRP A 82 4.73 -7.73 -6.61
CA TRP A 82 3.61 -7.15 -7.32
C TRP A 82 3.84 -7.30 -8.82
N LYS A 83 2.91 -7.93 -9.55
CA LYS A 83 3.12 -8.31 -10.97
C LYS A 83 4.44 -9.08 -11.13
N SER A 84 5.32 -8.63 -12.00
CA SER A 84 6.66 -9.21 -12.23
C SER A 84 7.72 -8.72 -11.23
N TYR A 85 7.43 -7.66 -10.45
CA TYR A 85 8.39 -7.11 -9.49
C TYR A 85 8.50 -7.99 -8.25
N LYS A 86 9.74 -8.28 -7.83
CA LYS A 86 10.09 -8.98 -6.59
C LYS A 86 11.01 -8.10 -5.76
N SER A 87 10.92 -8.20 -4.41
CA SER A 87 11.74 -7.36 -3.51
C SER A 87 11.61 -5.88 -3.86
N LEU A 88 10.41 -5.34 -3.68
CA LEU A 88 10.01 -4.02 -4.19
C LEU A 88 10.83 -2.84 -3.66
N ASN A 89 11.66 -3.01 -2.63
CA ASN A 89 12.60 -1.95 -2.22
C ASN A 89 13.36 -1.37 -3.43
N LYS A 90 13.77 -2.22 -4.38
CA LYS A 90 14.54 -1.80 -5.57
C LYS A 90 13.73 -0.93 -6.54
N ASN A 91 12.40 -1.10 -6.57
CA ASN A 91 11.54 -0.52 -7.59
C ASN A 91 10.50 0.46 -7.04
N SER A 92 10.58 0.82 -5.76
CA SER A 92 9.57 1.65 -5.12
C SER A 92 10.14 2.80 -4.31
N ILE A 93 9.27 3.75 -4.01
CA ILE A 93 9.44 4.73 -2.94
C ILE A 93 8.46 4.35 -1.83
N GLY A 94 8.96 4.19 -0.59
CA GLY A 94 8.16 3.95 0.60
C GLY A 94 7.85 5.25 1.32
N ILE A 95 6.58 5.40 1.74
CA ILE A 95 6.12 6.51 2.57
C ILE A 95 5.49 5.93 3.83
N GLU A 96 6.11 6.17 4.97
CA GLU A 96 5.58 5.89 6.29
C GLU A 96 4.67 7.04 6.75
N ILE A 97 3.59 6.70 7.46
CA ILE A 97 2.65 7.68 8.01
C ILE A 97 2.47 7.34 9.49
N THR A 98 2.70 8.31 10.36
CA THR A 98 2.56 8.09 11.80
C THR A 98 1.15 7.63 12.15
N ASN A 99 1.04 6.42 12.67
CA ASN A 99 -0.19 5.82 13.15
C ASN A 99 0.17 4.62 14.04
N PRO A 100 -0.49 4.41 15.18
CA PRO A 100 -0.16 3.32 16.10
C PRO A 100 -0.37 1.92 15.49
N GLY A 101 -1.17 1.81 14.41
CA GLY A 101 -1.42 0.53 13.76
C GLY A 101 -2.28 -0.42 14.58
N HIS A 102 -2.54 -1.60 14.03
CA HIS A 102 -3.50 -2.57 14.59
C HIS A 102 -3.13 -3.07 16.00
N GLU A 103 -1.85 -3.05 16.35
CA GLU A 103 -1.38 -3.56 17.64
C GLU A 103 -1.54 -2.53 18.78
N PHE A 104 -1.54 -1.23 18.45
CA PHE A 104 -1.49 -0.15 19.45
C PHE A 104 -2.64 0.86 19.31
N GLY A 105 -3.80 0.41 18.81
CA GLY A 105 -4.97 1.28 18.70
C GLY A 105 -5.07 2.00 17.35
N TYR A 106 -5.16 1.21 16.28
CA TYR A 106 -5.30 1.69 14.90
C TYR A 106 -6.42 2.73 14.76
N LYS A 107 -6.09 3.90 14.26
CA LYS A 107 -7.01 5.03 14.10
C LYS A 107 -7.03 5.57 12.66
N LYS A 108 -8.00 6.44 12.37
CA LYS A 108 -8.04 7.18 11.11
C LYS A 108 -6.84 8.12 11.02
N PHE A 109 -6.36 8.33 9.80
CA PHE A 109 -5.31 9.32 9.52
C PHE A 109 -5.89 10.74 9.56
N SER A 110 -5.13 11.70 10.07
CA SER A 110 -5.58 13.08 10.17
C SER A 110 -5.70 13.74 8.79
N LYS A 111 -6.55 14.78 8.68
CA LYS A 111 -6.67 15.57 7.46
C LYS A 111 -5.33 16.17 7.03
N LYS A 112 -4.47 16.60 7.99
CA LYS A 112 -3.14 17.14 7.73
C LYS A 112 -2.22 16.09 7.11
N GLN A 113 -2.19 14.86 7.66
CA GLN A 113 -1.44 13.74 7.10
C GLN A 113 -1.87 13.42 5.67
N ILE A 114 -3.17 13.31 5.42
CA ILE A 114 -3.70 12.95 4.09
C ILE A 114 -3.47 14.07 3.06
N SER A 115 -3.55 15.33 3.46
CA SER A 115 -3.19 16.46 2.60
C SER A 115 -1.72 16.39 2.16
N SER A 116 -0.81 16.20 3.12
CA SER A 116 0.63 16.08 2.85
C SER A 116 0.95 14.84 2.00
N LEU A 117 0.35 13.70 2.32
CA LEU A 117 0.48 12.48 1.54
C LEU A 117 0.03 12.67 0.09
N SER A 118 -1.13 13.30 -0.12
CA SER A 118 -1.66 13.56 -1.46
C SER A 118 -0.73 14.45 -2.28
N LYS A 119 -0.21 15.53 -1.68
CA LYS A 119 0.74 16.46 -2.33
C LYS A 119 2.04 15.74 -2.70
N LEU A 120 2.67 15.06 -1.73
CA LEU A 120 3.92 14.31 -1.94
C LEU A 120 3.73 13.23 -3.00
N SER A 121 2.66 12.45 -2.92
CA SER A 121 2.37 11.36 -3.86
C SER A 121 2.19 11.87 -5.29
N LYS A 122 1.43 12.95 -5.50
CA LYS A 122 1.28 13.58 -6.83
C LYS A 122 2.62 14.04 -7.40
N PHE A 123 3.45 14.65 -6.57
CA PHE A 123 4.80 15.08 -6.97
C PHE A 123 5.64 13.89 -7.43
N LEU A 124 5.71 12.82 -6.63
CA LEU A 124 6.49 11.61 -6.94
C LEU A 124 5.95 10.86 -8.16
N ILE A 125 4.63 10.74 -8.29
CA ILE A 125 3.97 10.12 -9.45
C ILE A 125 4.35 10.87 -10.72
N LYS A 126 4.30 12.20 -10.72
CA LYS A 126 4.69 13.03 -11.86
C LYS A 126 6.19 12.91 -12.15
N LYS A 127 7.03 13.06 -11.12
CA LYS A 127 8.51 13.05 -11.22
C LYS A 127 9.03 11.74 -11.82
N TYR A 128 8.51 10.60 -11.37
CA TYR A 128 8.97 9.26 -11.77
C TYR A 128 8.06 8.56 -12.77
N LYS A 129 7.02 9.24 -13.26
CA LYS A 129 6.03 8.67 -14.19
C LYS A 129 5.44 7.35 -13.66
N ILE A 130 5.14 7.30 -12.36
CA ILE A 130 4.58 6.10 -11.71
C ILE A 130 3.15 5.89 -12.21
N ASN A 131 2.86 4.69 -12.72
CA ASN A 131 1.51 4.34 -13.10
C ASN A 131 0.62 4.24 -11.84
N LEU A 132 -0.59 4.81 -11.89
CA LEU A 132 -1.54 4.78 -10.77
C LEU A 132 -1.90 3.37 -10.30
N LYS A 133 -1.79 2.38 -11.19
CA LYS A 133 -1.92 0.94 -10.90
C LYS A 133 -0.84 0.42 -9.94
N ASN A 134 0.27 1.14 -9.79
CA ASN A 134 1.42 0.78 -8.97
C ASN A 134 1.55 1.67 -7.71
N VAL A 135 0.49 2.37 -7.34
CA VAL A 135 0.37 3.03 -6.03
C VAL A 135 -0.30 2.05 -5.09
N LEU A 136 0.43 1.53 -4.12
CA LEU A 136 0.12 0.31 -3.38
C LEU A 136 0.18 0.52 -1.86
N GLY A 137 -0.50 -0.33 -1.12
CA GLY A 137 -0.25 -0.55 0.30
C GLY A 137 0.76 -1.67 0.52
N HIS A 138 1.41 -1.70 1.67
CA HIS A 138 2.31 -2.80 2.03
C HIS A 138 1.56 -4.14 2.05
N SER A 139 0.31 -4.17 2.51
CA SER A 139 -0.53 -5.36 2.47
C SER A 139 -0.84 -5.87 1.05
N ASP A 140 -0.83 -5.00 0.03
CA ASP A 140 -1.03 -5.44 -1.36
C ASP A 140 0.16 -6.28 -1.85
N VAL A 141 1.38 -5.94 -1.41
CA VAL A 141 2.63 -6.54 -1.91
C VAL A 141 3.20 -7.63 -1.00
N ALA A 142 2.70 -7.73 0.23
CA ALA A 142 3.10 -8.73 1.21
C ALA A 142 1.89 -9.18 2.08
N PRO A 143 0.82 -9.72 1.47
CA PRO A 143 -0.47 -9.96 2.13
C PRO A 143 -0.38 -10.91 3.32
N GLU A 144 0.54 -11.88 3.29
CA GLU A 144 0.72 -12.89 4.32
C GLU A 144 1.34 -12.36 5.63
N ARG A 145 1.98 -11.19 5.61
CA ARG A 145 2.72 -10.69 6.77
C ARG A 145 2.43 -9.23 7.14
N LYS A 146 1.69 -8.49 6.29
CA LYS A 146 1.48 -7.06 6.46
C LYS A 146 0.03 -6.66 6.37
N LYS A 147 -0.35 -5.68 7.19
CA LYS A 147 -1.70 -5.11 7.25
C LYS A 147 -1.74 -3.63 6.85
N ASP A 148 -0.59 -2.93 6.95
CA ASP A 148 -0.47 -1.51 6.64
C ASP A 148 -0.71 -1.21 5.15
N PRO A 149 -1.27 -0.03 4.82
CA PRO A 149 -1.71 1.05 5.70
C PRO A 149 -3.09 0.80 6.36
N GLY A 150 -3.73 -0.36 6.15
CA GLY A 150 -4.95 -0.80 6.80
C GLY A 150 -6.25 -0.29 6.19
N GLU A 151 -7.37 -0.76 6.76
CA GLU A 151 -8.72 -0.49 6.25
C GLU A 151 -9.25 0.92 6.55
N LYS A 152 -8.63 1.67 7.48
CA LYS A 152 -8.99 3.09 7.73
C LYS A 152 -8.23 4.07 6.84
N PHE A 153 -7.36 3.55 5.94
CA PHE A 153 -6.61 4.38 5.00
C PHE A 153 -7.53 4.86 3.87
N PRO A 154 -7.54 6.16 3.51
CA PRO A 154 -8.57 6.75 2.66
C PRO A 154 -8.30 6.55 1.16
N TRP A 155 -8.20 5.31 0.69
CA TRP A 155 -7.91 4.95 -0.71
C TRP A 155 -8.85 5.61 -1.72
N LYS A 156 -10.17 5.60 -1.45
CA LYS A 156 -11.17 6.20 -2.32
C LYS A 156 -10.92 7.70 -2.51
N TYR A 157 -10.70 8.42 -1.42
CA TYR A 157 -10.41 9.86 -1.45
C TYR A 157 -9.12 10.17 -2.21
N LEU A 158 -8.05 9.41 -1.97
CA LEU A 158 -6.79 9.57 -2.67
C LEU A 158 -6.90 9.31 -4.18
N SER A 159 -7.68 8.31 -4.58
CA SER A 159 -7.92 8.02 -5.99
C SER A 159 -8.63 9.14 -6.74
N GLN A 160 -9.56 9.85 -6.09
CA GLN A 160 -10.21 11.06 -6.62
C GLN A 160 -9.19 12.17 -6.90
N SER A 161 -8.11 12.19 -6.12
CA SER A 161 -6.97 13.09 -6.28
C SER A 161 -5.89 12.56 -7.23
N LYS A 162 -6.17 11.54 -8.02
CA LYS A 162 -5.21 10.86 -8.92
C LYS A 162 -4.01 10.25 -8.17
N VAL A 163 -4.24 9.72 -6.97
CA VAL A 163 -3.27 8.93 -6.19
C VAL A 163 -3.83 7.52 -6.01
N GLY A 164 -3.36 6.60 -6.85
CA GLY A 164 -3.85 5.23 -6.88
C GLY A 164 -5.16 5.06 -7.66
N LEU A 165 -5.68 3.83 -7.66
CA LEU A 165 -6.93 3.45 -8.32
C LEU A 165 -7.98 2.98 -7.30
N TRP A 166 -9.24 3.21 -7.67
CA TRP A 166 -10.43 2.74 -6.96
C TRP A 166 -11.47 2.24 -7.98
N HIS A 167 -12.38 1.39 -7.58
CA HIS A 167 -13.50 0.95 -8.42
C HIS A 167 -14.54 2.07 -8.63
N THR A 168 -15.37 1.96 -9.67
CA THR A 168 -16.40 2.95 -10.01
C THR A 168 -17.78 2.61 -9.44
N LEU A 169 -17.91 1.45 -8.80
CA LEU A 169 -19.18 0.96 -8.28
C LEU A 169 -19.66 1.81 -7.09
N LYS A 170 -20.98 2.03 -7.02
CA LYS A 170 -21.59 2.76 -5.91
C LYS A 170 -21.70 1.87 -4.69
N ARG A 171 -21.31 2.38 -3.52
CA ARG A 171 -21.34 1.63 -2.25
C ARG A 171 -22.72 1.06 -1.92
N GLN A 172 -23.78 1.86 -2.11
CA GLN A 172 -25.16 1.46 -1.82
C GLN A 172 -25.62 0.27 -2.66
N GLU A 173 -25.12 0.17 -3.90
CA GLU A 173 -25.39 -0.97 -4.77
C GLU A 173 -24.60 -2.21 -4.35
N MET A 174 -23.35 -2.04 -3.93
CA MET A 174 -22.46 -3.14 -3.59
C MET A 174 -22.78 -3.80 -2.25
N ILE A 175 -23.21 -3.03 -1.26
CA ILE A 175 -23.55 -3.57 0.07
C ILE A 175 -24.69 -4.61 0.02
N LYS A 176 -25.55 -4.53 -0.99
CA LYS A 176 -26.63 -5.51 -1.20
C LYS A 176 -26.10 -6.93 -1.50
N TYR A 177 -24.89 -7.00 -2.07
CA TYR A 177 -24.24 -8.26 -2.45
C TYR A 177 -23.26 -8.78 -1.40
N ARG A 178 -23.13 -8.05 -0.28
CA ARG A 178 -22.29 -8.44 0.86
C ARG A 178 -22.87 -9.68 1.52
N ASN A 179 -21.99 -10.63 1.85
CA ASN A 179 -22.34 -11.95 2.40
C ASN A 179 -23.13 -12.88 1.46
N PHE A 180 -23.45 -12.47 0.23
CA PHE A 180 -24.00 -13.40 -0.75
C PHE A 180 -22.93 -14.42 -1.15
N LYS A 181 -23.23 -15.69 -0.87
CA LYS A 181 -22.35 -16.81 -1.24
C LYS A 181 -22.14 -16.86 -2.75
N ILE A 182 -20.97 -17.29 -3.15
CA ILE A 182 -20.60 -17.53 -4.55
C ILE A 182 -20.04 -18.94 -4.70
N GLU A 183 -20.19 -19.49 -5.91
CA GLU A 183 -19.75 -20.82 -6.26
C GLU A 183 -18.21 -20.91 -6.40
N GLN A 184 -17.67 -22.14 -6.38
CA GLN A 184 -16.23 -22.37 -6.46
C GLN A 184 -15.63 -21.81 -7.76
N MET A 185 -16.35 -21.90 -8.89
CA MET A 185 -15.92 -21.32 -10.16
C MET A 185 -15.79 -19.80 -10.07
N GLU A 186 -16.73 -19.11 -9.42
CA GLU A 186 -16.71 -17.66 -9.21
C GLU A 186 -15.56 -17.23 -8.27
N LYS A 187 -15.24 -18.03 -7.23
CA LYS A 187 -14.06 -17.81 -6.39
C LYS A 187 -12.77 -17.91 -7.19
N ASN A 188 -12.67 -18.89 -8.08
CA ASN A 188 -11.51 -19.01 -8.98
C ASN A 188 -11.40 -17.79 -9.90
N PHE A 189 -12.53 -17.30 -10.41
CA PHE A 189 -12.58 -16.10 -11.23
C PHE A 189 -12.12 -14.86 -10.44
N PHE A 190 -12.57 -14.69 -9.20
CA PHE A 190 -12.09 -13.63 -8.30
C PHE A 190 -10.56 -13.65 -8.15
N PHE A 191 -9.97 -14.80 -7.84
CA PHE A 191 -8.52 -14.89 -7.72
C PHE A 191 -7.79 -14.61 -9.02
N ASN A 192 -8.31 -15.08 -10.16
CA ASN A 192 -7.76 -14.75 -11.47
C ASN A 192 -7.76 -13.24 -11.72
N ASN A 193 -8.81 -12.53 -11.33
CA ASN A 193 -8.87 -11.07 -11.39
C ASN A 193 -7.76 -10.45 -10.54
N LEU A 194 -7.58 -10.88 -9.28
CA LEU A 194 -6.55 -10.34 -8.40
C LEU A 194 -5.15 -10.55 -8.97
N PHE A 195 -4.86 -11.72 -9.51
CA PHE A 195 -3.56 -12.03 -10.11
C PHE A 195 -3.29 -11.20 -11.38
N LYS A 196 -4.30 -10.95 -12.20
CA LYS A 196 -4.20 -10.03 -13.35
C LYS A 196 -4.01 -8.59 -12.92
N ILE A 197 -4.63 -8.15 -11.82
CA ILE A 197 -4.42 -6.83 -11.21
C ILE A 197 -2.98 -6.66 -10.74
N GLY A 198 -2.38 -7.69 -10.13
CA GLY A 198 -0.97 -7.64 -9.72
C GLY A 198 -0.59 -8.44 -8.49
N TYR A 199 -1.56 -8.98 -7.74
CA TYR A 199 -1.26 -9.83 -6.59
C TYR A 199 -0.44 -11.06 -6.98
N SER A 200 0.46 -11.50 -6.11
CA SER A 200 1.40 -12.58 -6.44
C SER A 200 0.74 -13.96 -6.48
N LYS A 201 1.22 -14.82 -7.40
CA LYS A 201 0.90 -16.26 -7.42
C LYS A 201 1.94 -17.12 -6.69
N LYS A 202 2.96 -16.50 -6.07
CA LYS A 202 4.16 -17.18 -5.59
C LYS A 202 3.86 -18.36 -4.65
N ASN A 203 2.90 -18.23 -3.75
CA ASN A 203 2.61 -19.20 -2.71
C ASN A 203 1.50 -20.21 -3.07
N LEU A 204 1.01 -20.20 -4.31
CA LEU A 204 -0.07 -21.10 -4.73
C LEU A 204 0.33 -22.58 -4.84
N LYS A 205 1.64 -22.84 -4.93
CA LYS A 205 2.20 -24.21 -5.01
C LYS A 205 2.55 -24.82 -3.64
N ASN A 206 2.42 -24.03 -2.56
CA ASN A 206 2.80 -24.45 -1.22
C ASN A 206 1.64 -25.13 -0.48
N LEU A 207 1.94 -25.92 0.54
CA LEU A 207 0.96 -26.57 1.44
C LEU A 207 -0.03 -25.58 2.09
N ASN A 208 0.38 -24.33 2.27
CA ASN A 208 -0.41 -23.24 2.86
C ASN A 208 -1.21 -22.41 1.83
N LYS A 209 -1.54 -22.97 0.66
CA LYS A 209 -2.27 -22.28 -0.40
C LYS A 209 -3.55 -21.58 0.10
N ASN A 210 -4.37 -22.27 0.90
CA ASN A 210 -5.65 -21.71 1.38
C ASN A 210 -5.45 -20.56 2.35
N SER A 211 -4.44 -20.62 3.23
CA SER A 211 -4.07 -19.51 4.10
C SER A 211 -3.63 -18.29 3.28
N TYR A 212 -2.76 -18.50 2.31
CA TYR A 212 -2.30 -17.43 1.43
C TYR A 212 -3.44 -16.77 0.63
N LEU A 213 -4.37 -17.56 0.07
CA LEU A 213 -5.53 -17.04 -0.64
C LEU A 213 -6.44 -16.21 0.27
N ARG A 214 -6.59 -16.63 1.53
CA ARG A 214 -7.31 -15.86 2.55
C ARG A 214 -6.61 -14.53 2.86
N ASP A 215 -5.29 -14.52 2.97
CA ASP A 215 -4.51 -13.31 3.23
C ASP A 215 -4.57 -12.33 2.04
N VAL A 216 -4.48 -12.82 0.81
CA VAL A 216 -4.69 -12.02 -0.40
C VAL A 216 -6.10 -11.43 -0.43
N THR A 217 -7.12 -12.21 -0.05
CA THR A 217 -8.50 -11.72 0.06
C THR A 217 -8.61 -10.60 1.10
N LYS A 218 -8.01 -10.77 2.29
CA LYS A 218 -7.97 -9.72 3.31
C LYS A 218 -7.23 -8.46 2.84
N ALA A 219 -6.13 -8.58 2.13
CA ALA A 219 -5.40 -7.44 1.57
C ALA A 219 -6.27 -6.67 0.56
N PHE A 220 -6.94 -7.38 -0.34
CA PHE A 220 -7.90 -6.82 -1.26
C PHE A 220 -9.05 -6.09 -0.51
N GLN A 221 -9.62 -6.70 0.52
CA GLN A 221 -10.70 -6.11 1.32
C GLN A 221 -10.22 -4.86 2.06
N ARG A 222 -9.04 -4.89 2.72
CA ARG A 222 -8.45 -3.70 3.37
C ARG A 222 -8.35 -2.51 2.42
N ARG A 223 -8.14 -2.76 1.15
CA ARG A 223 -8.02 -1.70 0.17
C ARG A 223 -9.36 -1.31 -0.44
N PHE A 224 -10.17 -2.25 -0.91
CA PHE A 224 -11.30 -2.00 -1.78
C PHE A 224 -12.68 -2.24 -1.16
N ARG A 225 -12.74 -2.95 -0.02
CA ARG A 225 -13.95 -3.23 0.77
C ARG A 225 -13.66 -3.05 2.26
N GLN A 226 -13.31 -1.86 2.66
CA GLN A 226 -12.72 -1.54 3.95
C GLN A 226 -13.64 -1.79 5.17
N GLU A 227 -14.95 -1.85 4.97
CA GLU A 227 -15.95 -2.01 6.03
C GLU A 227 -16.03 -3.41 6.60
N LEU A 228 -15.56 -4.42 5.86
CA LEU A 228 -15.58 -5.83 6.27
C LEU A 228 -14.34 -6.55 5.74
N VAL A 229 -13.38 -6.78 6.62
CA VAL A 229 -12.12 -7.48 6.32
C VAL A 229 -12.10 -8.82 7.03
N ASP A 230 -12.77 -9.80 6.47
CA ASP A 230 -12.95 -11.14 7.06
C ASP A 230 -12.19 -12.26 6.32
N GLY A 231 -11.71 -11.99 5.11
CA GLY A 231 -11.04 -12.95 4.24
C GLY A 231 -12.00 -13.94 3.56
N LYS A 232 -13.30 -13.70 3.62
CA LYS A 232 -14.33 -14.46 2.90
C LYS A 232 -14.64 -13.77 1.58
N ILE A 233 -14.79 -14.55 0.52
CA ILE A 233 -15.16 -14.04 -0.80
C ILE A 233 -16.68 -14.15 -0.94
N ASP A 234 -17.31 -13.02 -1.25
CA ASP A 234 -18.72 -12.90 -1.52
C ASP A 234 -18.96 -12.24 -2.88
N ARG A 235 -20.22 -12.09 -3.28
CA ARG A 235 -20.60 -11.45 -4.53
C ARG A 235 -20.10 -10.00 -4.62
N GLU A 236 -20.05 -9.25 -3.51
CA GLU A 236 -19.51 -7.90 -3.47
C GLU A 236 -18.03 -7.90 -3.88
N CYS A 237 -17.21 -8.78 -3.31
CA CYS A 237 -15.79 -8.92 -3.66
C CYS A 237 -15.59 -9.24 -5.14
N LEU A 238 -16.40 -10.16 -5.68
CA LEU A 238 -16.34 -10.55 -7.09
C LEU A 238 -16.64 -9.37 -8.01
N LEU A 239 -17.71 -8.63 -7.76
CA LEU A 239 -18.11 -7.46 -8.55
C LEU A 239 -17.05 -6.37 -8.52
N ILE A 240 -16.49 -6.06 -7.34
CA ILE A 240 -15.43 -5.06 -7.19
C ILE A 240 -14.19 -5.50 -7.96
N SER A 241 -13.75 -6.76 -7.84
CA SER A 241 -12.56 -7.25 -8.54
C SER A 241 -12.73 -7.21 -10.07
N THR A 242 -13.92 -7.53 -10.56
CA THR A 242 -14.26 -7.48 -11.99
C THR A 242 -14.24 -6.04 -12.52
N ASN A 243 -14.82 -5.10 -11.77
CA ASN A 243 -14.79 -3.69 -12.14
C ASN A 243 -13.36 -3.12 -12.15
N LEU A 244 -12.57 -3.47 -11.13
CA LEU A 244 -11.16 -3.06 -11.06
C LEU A 244 -10.37 -3.61 -12.24
N LEU A 245 -10.53 -4.88 -12.61
CA LEU A 245 -9.80 -5.48 -13.71
C LEU A 245 -10.00 -4.71 -15.02
N LYS A 246 -11.23 -4.26 -15.31
CA LYS A 246 -11.52 -3.39 -16.47
C LYS A 246 -10.75 -2.09 -16.45
N ARG A 247 -10.42 -1.55 -15.25
CA ARG A 247 -9.62 -0.33 -15.10
C ARG A 247 -8.11 -0.58 -15.08
N TYR A 248 -7.69 -1.82 -14.84
CA TYR A 248 -6.29 -2.24 -14.87
C TYR A 248 -5.82 -2.68 -16.27
N ASN A 249 -6.72 -2.94 -17.18
CA ASN A 249 -6.45 -3.10 -18.61
C ASN A 249 -6.45 -1.72 -19.28
#